data_eeacd695a3ff384b451087b4ed4c9f6c
#
_entry.id   eeacd695a3ff384b451087b4ed4c9f6c
#
_cell.length_a   1.000
_cell.length_b   1.000
_cell.length_c   1.000
_cell.angle_alpha   90.00
_cell.angle_beta   90.00
_cell.angle_gamma   90.00
#
_symmetry.space_group_name_H-M   'P 1'
#
loop_
_entity.id
_entity.type
_entity.pdbx_description
1 polymer ?
#
loop_
_entity_poly.entity_id
_entity_poly.type
_entity_poly.pdbx_seq_one_letter_code
_entity_poly.pdbx_strand_id
1 'polypeptide(L)'
;MNICSDNKSGGQIMYVKYNREYVTMYIEVLPEGQVVPLSILWKDGRKFNVEQIINIKNNSPVRSGGRATKYTLIIQGQTRDFFVDDGKWFVETRAFI
;
A
#
# COMPACT_ATOMS: atom_id res chain seq x y z
N MET A 1 1.67 23.43 -19.50
CA MET A 1 1.26 23.07 -19.56
C MET A 1 1.07 22.38 -19.71
N ASN A 2 0.87 22.39 -19.63
CA ASN A 2 0.37 21.73 -19.68
C ASN A 2 0.23 20.91 -19.82
N ILE A 3 0.06 20.79 -19.78
CA ILE A 3 -0.27 20.15 -19.93
C ILE A 3 -0.42 19.52 -20.37
N CYS A 4 -0.44 19.72 -20.37
CA CYS A 4 -0.79 19.21 -20.90
C CYS A 4 -0.80 18.73 -21.56
N SER A 5 -0.68 18.89 -21.64
CA SER A 5 -0.82 18.61 -22.26
C SER A 5 -1.01 18.00 -22.89
N ASP A 6 -0.99 18.30 -22.94
CA ASP A 6 -1.26 17.91 -23.49
C ASP A 6 -1.46 17.26 -24.07
N ASN A 7 -1.53 17.37 -24.32
CA ASN A 7 -1.78 16.88 -24.79
C ASN A 7 -1.75 16.16 -25.47
N LYS A 8 -1.93 16.10 -25.56
CA LYS A 8 -1.84 15.48 -26.06
C LYS A 8 -1.94 14.79 -26.91
N SER A 9 -1.48 14.91 -27.12
CA SER A 9 -1.60 14.44 -28.24
C SER A 9 -2.57 13.44 -28.67
N GLY A 10 -2.73 13.10 -29.48
CA GLY A 10 -3.77 12.21 -29.78
C GLY A 10 -5.05 12.46 -29.04
N GLY A 11 -5.01 13.39 -28.17
CA GLY A 11 -6.17 13.75 -27.37
C GLY A 11 -6.66 12.66 -26.44
N GLN A 12 -5.87 11.65 -26.23
CA GLN A 12 -6.27 10.59 -25.32
C GLN A 12 -5.95 10.95 -23.88
N ILE A 13 -6.94 10.78 -23.03
CA ILE A 13 -6.74 10.97 -21.58
C ILE A 13 -6.71 9.59 -20.95
N MET A 14 -5.61 9.32 -20.27
CA MET A 14 -5.49 8.10 -19.50
C MET A 14 -5.81 8.38 -18.05
N TYR A 15 -6.80 7.67 -17.55
CA TYR A 15 -7.14 7.75 -16.13
C TYR A 15 -6.45 6.63 -15.40
N VAL A 16 -5.97 6.95 -14.18
CA VAL A 16 -5.37 5.97 -13.29
C VAL A 16 -6.36 5.74 -12.16
N LYS A 17 -6.73 4.50 -11.99
CA LYS A 17 -7.59 4.08 -10.91
C LYS A 17 -6.76 3.28 -9.91
N TYR A 18 -6.91 3.60 -8.63
CA TYR A 18 -6.26 2.86 -7.56
C TYR A 18 -7.27 1.92 -6.92
N ASN A 19 -6.85 0.69 -6.71
CA ASN A 19 -7.66 -0.33 -6.05
C ASN A 19 -6.93 -0.84 -4.83
N ARG A 20 -7.69 -1.27 -3.82
CA ARG A 20 -7.15 -1.97 -2.68
C ARG A 20 -6.98 -3.43 -3.04
N GLU A 21 -5.79 -3.95 -2.84
CA GLU A 21 -5.53 -5.37 -2.97
C GLU A 21 -5.19 -5.89 -1.58
N TYR A 22 -6.10 -6.68 -1.01
CA TYR A 22 -5.94 -7.18 0.35
C TYR A 22 -4.91 -8.29 0.38
N VAL A 23 -4.08 -8.27 1.42
CA VAL A 23 -2.98 -9.21 1.59
C VAL A 23 -3.06 -9.86 2.96
N THR A 24 -2.44 -11.02 3.10
CA THR A 24 -2.30 -11.66 4.40
C THR A 24 -1.03 -11.16 5.06
N MET A 25 -1.18 -10.56 6.23
CA MET A 25 -0.06 -10.08 7.02
C MET A 25 0.00 -10.85 8.33
N TYR A 26 1.16 -11.42 8.63
CA TYR A 26 1.42 -12.00 9.93
C TYR A 26 1.90 -10.90 10.86
N ILE A 27 1.24 -10.76 12.00
CA ILE A 27 1.50 -9.66 12.91
C ILE A 27 1.77 -10.19 14.31
N GLU A 28 2.45 -9.37 15.09
CA GLU A 28 2.61 -9.55 16.51
C GLU A 28 1.94 -8.39 17.22
N VAL A 29 1.15 -8.69 18.25
CA VAL A 29 0.52 -7.65 19.05
C VAL A 29 1.24 -7.61 20.40
N LEU A 30 1.89 -6.48 20.68
CA LEU A 30 2.64 -6.33 21.93
C LEU A 30 1.70 -6.09 23.11
N PRO A 31 2.17 -6.29 24.35
CA PRO A 31 1.30 -6.13 25.51
C PRO A 31 0.60 -4.77 25.60
N GLU A 32 1.24 -3.71 25.12
CA GLU A 32 0.64 -2.37 25.09
C GLU A 32 -0.32 -2.15 23.93
N GLY A 33 -0.51 -3.15 23.08
CA GLY A 33 -1.44 -3.07 21.94
C GLY A 33 -0.82 -2.68 20.63
N GLN A 34 0.48 -2.39 20.58
CA GLN A 34 1.13 -2.04 19.33
C GLN A 34 1.18 -3.25 18.39
N VAL A 35 0.84 -3.02 17.14
CA VAL A 35 0.84 -4.03 16.08
C VAL A 35 2.15 -3.96 15.32
N VAL A 36 2.86 -5.09 15.23
CA VAL A 36 4.13 -5.19 14.53
C VAL A 36 3.98 -6.17 13.38
N PRO A 37 4.08 -5.71 12.11
CA PRO A 37 4.04 -6.62 10.97
C PRO A 37 5.34 -7.43 10.90
N LEU A 38 5.21 -8.74 10.77
CA LEU A 38 6.35 -9.67 10.78
C LEU A 38 6.67 -10.21 9.39
N SER A 39 5.65 -10.61 8.65
CA SER A 39 5.83 -11.17 7.31
C SER A 39 4.54 -11.05 6.53
N ILE A 40 4.68 -11.01 5.21
CA ILE A 40 3.56 -10.96 4.28
C ILE A 40 3.49 -12.27 3.50
N LEU A 41 2.28 -12.80 3.34
CA LEU A 41 2.02 -13.89 2.43
C LEU A 41 1.39 -13.32 1.17
N TRP A 42 2.13 -13.40 0.07
CA TRP A 42 1.66 -12.88 -1.20
C TRP A 42 0.67 -13.86 -1.84
N LYS A 43 -0.14 -13.38 -2.76
CA LYS A 43 -1.20 -14.18 -3.38
C LYS A 43 -0.70 -15.38 -4.17
N ASP A 44 0.57 -15.39 -4.56
CA ASP A 44 1.18 -16.52 -5.26
C ASP A 44 1.74 -17.57 -4.29
N GLY A 45 1.51 -17.41 -3.00
CA GLY A 45 1.97 -18.36 -1.97
C GLY A 45 3.34 -18.07 -1.40
N ARG A 46 4.06 -17.07 -1.92
CA ARG A 46 5.38 -16.72 -1.39
C ARG A 46 5.24 -15.87 -0.14
N LYS A 47 6.11 -16.15 0.82
CA LYS A 47 6.13 -15.45 2.10
C LYS A 47 7.42 -14.65 2.20
N PHE A 48 7.28 -13.37 2.54
CA PHE A 48 8.42 -12.47 2.67
C PHE A 48 8.45 -11.87 4.07
N ASN A 49 9.63 -11.85 4.67
CA ASN A 49 9.79 -11.24 5.99
C ASN A 49 9.87 -9.72 5.87
N VAL A 50 9.32 -9.04 6.86
CA VAL A 50 9.49 -7.60 7.01
C VAL A 50 10.87 -7.38 7.63
N GLU A 51 11.75 -6.69 6.89
CA GLU A 51 13.12 -6.46 7.33
C GLU A 51 13.20 -5.28 8.29
N GLN A 52 12.41 -4.25 8.02
CA GLN A 52 12.44 -3.04 8.83
C GLN A 52 11.13 -2.28 8.68
N ILE A 53 10.69 -1.67 9.76
CA ILE A 53 9.57 -0.71 9.75
C ILE A 53 10.19 0.67 9.74
N ILE A 54 10.00 1.41 8.65
CA ILE A 54 10.59 2.74 8.50
C ILE A 54 9.70 3.79 9.13
N ASN A 55 8.39 3.69 8.92
CA ASN A 55 7.47 4.72 9.37
C ASN A 55 6.07 4.14 9.54
N ILE A 56 5.33 4.71 10.49
CA ILE A 56 3.91 4.41 10.69
C ILE A 56 3.19 5.74 10.74
N LYS A 57 2.19 5.91 9.87
CA LYS A 57 1.41 7.14 9.83
C LYS A 57 -0.06 6.81 9.98
N ASN A 58 -0.64 7.29 11.08
CA ASN A 58 -2.05 7.09 11.35
C ASN A 58 -2.90 8.04 10.51
N ASN A 59 -4.12 7.61 10.22
CA ASN A 59 -5.11 8.43 9.53
C ASN A 59 -4.56 9.04 8.23
N SER A 60 -3.88 8.22 7.43
CA SER A 60 -3.28 8.62 6.18
C SER A 60 -4.29 8.51 5.05
N PRO A 61 -4.35 9.48 4.13
CA PRO A 61 -5.22 9.34 2.97
C PRO A 61 -4.76 8.20 2.08
N VAL A 62 -5.73 7.51 1.48
CA VAL A 62 -5.50 6.36 0.61
C VAL A 62 -5.98 6.74 -0.80
N ARG A 63 -5.16 6.49 -1.81
CA ARG A 63 -5.49 6.87 -3.18
C ARG A 63 -6.72 6.15 -3.72
N SER A 64 -6.98 4.95 -3.22
CA SER A 64 -8.18 4.18 -3.59
C SER A 64 -9.44 4.68 -2.88
N GLY A 65 -9.30 5.63 -1.97
CA GLY A 65 -10.40 6.25 -1.24
C GLY A 65 -10.34 5.97 0.26
N GLY A 66 -10.76 6.96 1.05
CA GLY A 66 -10.80 6.82 2.49
C GLY A 66 -9.45 7.06 3.14
N ARG A 67 -9.32 6.60 4.36
CA ARG A 67 -8.12 6.77 5.18
C ARG A 67 -7.78 5.46 5.86
N ALA A 68 -6.50 5.28 6.17
CA ALA A 68 -6.00 4.06 6.79
C ALA A 68 -4.71 4.38 7.55
N THR A 69 -4.22 3.44 8.34
CA THR A 69 -2.88 3.54 8.91
C THR A 69 -1.89 3.02 7.88
N LYS A 70 -0.88 3.83 7.57
CA LYS A 70 0.13 3.49 6.58
C LYS A 70 1.39 3.02 7.28
N TYR A 71 1.85 1.82 6.91
CA TYR A 71 3.13 1.27 7.34
C TYR A 71 4.09 1.29 6.15
N THR A 72 5.21 1.98 6.30
CA THR A 72 6.27 1.94 5.31
C THR A 72 7.29 0.91 5.75
N LEU A 73 7.44 -0.15 4.97
CA LEU A 73 8.23 -1.32 5.33
C LEU A 73 9.33 -1.55 4.31
N ILE A 74 10.40 -2.21 4.75
CA ILE A 74 11.40 -2.74 3.83
C ILE A 74 11.19 -4.25 3.72
N ILE A 75 10.97 -4.72 2.50
CA ILE A 75 10.82 -6.14 2.16
C ILE A 75 11.70 -6.41 0.94
N GLN A 76 12.60 -7.38 1.06
CA GLN A 76 13.57 -7.72 0.02
C GLN A 76 14.36 -6.49 -0.46
N GLY A 77 14.80 -5.67 0.49
CA GLY A 77 15.59 -4.49 0.20
C GLY A 77 14.82 -3.34 -0.44
N GLN A 78 13.51 -3.47 -0.62
CA GLN A 78 12.68 -2.45 -1.26
C GLN A 78 11.72 -1.83 -0.26
N THR A 79 11.58 -0.52 -0.35
CA THR A 79 10.61 0.22 0.47
C THR A 79 9.23 0.08 -0.15
N ARG A 80 8.26 -0.33 0.66
CA ARG A 80 6.88 -0.52 0.21
C ARG A 80 5.92 0.00 1.27
N ASP A 81 4.81 0.56 0.80
CA ASP A 81 3.74 1.03 1.66
C ASP A 81 2.64 -0.01 1.76
N PHE A 82 2.26 -0.32 3.00
CA PHE A 82 1.13 -1.16 3.31
C PHE A 82 0.15 -0.35 4.15
N PHE A 83 -1.12 -0.67 4.02
CA PHE A 83 -2.16 0.04 4.74
C PHE A 83 -2.97 -0.95 5.55
N VAL A 84 -3.44 -0.49 6.70
CA VAL A 84 -4.37 -1.28 7.50
C VAL A 84 -5.58 -0.43 7.84
N ASP A 85 -6.76 -1.00 7.56
CA ASP A 85 -8.05 -0.37 7.83
C ASP A 85 -8.97 -1.44 8.37
N ASP A 86 -9.49 -1.21 9.57
CA ASP A 86 -10.38 -2.15 10.25
C ASP A 86 -9.75 -3.55 10.37
N GLY A 87 -8.46 -3.58 10.71
CA GLY A 87 -7.72 -4.82 10.89
C GLY A 87 -7.35 -5.54 9.60
N LYS A 88 -7.69 -4.99 8.44
CA LYS A 88 -7.40 -5.60 7.15
C LYS A 88 -6.25 -4.89 6.48
N TRP A 89 -5.27 -5.67 6.03
CA TRP A 89 -4.06 -5.13 5.39
C TRP A 89 -4.21 -5.17 3.88
N PHE A 90 -3.76 -4.10 3.22
CA PHE A 90 -3.82 -4.03 1.77
C PHE A 90 -2.68 -3.21 1.19
N VAL A 91 -2.42 -3.42 -0.08
CA VAL A 91 -1.58 -2.56 -0.90
C VAL A 91 -2.46 -1.88 -1.94
N GLU A 92 -1.97 -0.78 -2.48
CA GLU A 92 -2.67 -0.10 -3.56
C GLU A 92 -2.06 -0.52 -4.90
N THR A 93 -2.91 -0.90 -5.82
CA THR A 93 -2.51 -1.22 -7.18
C THR A 93 -3.13 -0.22 -8.15
N ARG A 94 -2.42 0.03 -9.23
CA ARG A 94 -2.89 0.95 -10.26
C ARG A 94 -3.43 0.19 -11.45
N ALA A 95 -4.53 0.69 -11.98
CA ALA A 95 -5.09 0.23 -13.24
C ALA A 95 -5.28 1.43 -14.14
N PHE A 96 -4.96 1.28 -15.40
CA PHE A 96 -5.18 2.32 -16.41
C PHE A 96 -6.48 2.03 -17.13
N ILE A 97 -7.27 3.07 -17.28
CA ILE A 97 -8.58 2.96 -17.91
C ILE A 97 -8.57 3.70 -19.24
#